data_226bf690501e439d10130f5fbcfdb333
#
_entry.id   226bf690501e439d10130f5fbcfdb333
#
_cell.length_a   1.000
_cell.length_b   1.000
_cell.length_c   1.000
_cell.angle_alpha   90.00
_cell.angle_beta   90.00
_cell.angle_gamma   90.00
#
_symmetry.space_group_name_H-M   'P 1'
#
loop_
_entity.id
_entity.type
_entity.pdbx_description
1 polymer ?
#
loop_
_entity_poly.entity_id
_entity_poly.type
_entity_poly.pdbx_seq_one_letter_code
_entity_poly.pdbx_strand_id
1 'polypeptide(L)'
;MMQIKIGGRRFKWIMGVLMCAFTLHVAAQSFPNRPVKIIVPYAAGGGPDIDARKLAPRLSDALGVPVVVENRVGAAGILAAEVAMQAPPDGYTLLAGGVSHVVQKILRPQARFDPLTSFVHIGLTSNSTTVLVVPMDSPVKTVKDLEALLRSKPGQINYGSGGIGTAAHIAGSSFVNLLKLNAVHIPYRGSVELMPALVGGQIQFAFPIAGTGVPMVKSGKARALAVTGAKRISSLPDVPTMKELYGEELFVQEAWGGLWAPAGTPAAEVQKLHGALKQALADADLRNYFVGAGSEVEISPSPESFSSFLKAETQKWAKIIQLTGVKAD
;
A
#
# COMPACT_ATOMS: atom_id res chain seq x y z
N MET A 1 -54.29 -59.87 41.50
CA MET A 1 -52.89 -59.41 41.37
C MET A 1 -52.58 -59.32 39.88
N MET A 2 -52.66 -58.09 39.26
CA MET A 2 -52.61 -57.87 37.82
C MET A 2 -51.29 -57.10 37.52
N GLN A 3 -50.37 -57.76 36.83
CA GLN A 3 -49.10 -57.16 36.48
C GLN A 3 -49.22 -56.46 35.09
N ILE A 4 -49.02 -55.16 35.07
CA ILE A 4 -49.00 -54.37 33.82
C ILE A 4 -47.53 -54.40 33.32
N LYS A 5 -47.28 -55.13 32.25
CA LYS A 5 -46.03 -55.05 31.48
C LYS A 5 -46.04 -53.80 30.57
N ILE A 6 -45.33 -52.75 30.97
CA ILE A 6 -45.09 -51.57 30.08
C ILE A 6 -43.96 -51.91 29.13
N GLY A 7 -44.32 -52.00 27.85
CA GLY A 7 -43.41 -52.41 26.75
C GLY A 7 -42.28 -51.42 26.49
N GLY A 8 -41.04 -51.83 26.73
CA GLY A 8 -39.80 -51.07 26.59
C GLY A 8 -39.41 -50.63 25.18
N ARG A 9 -40.31 -50.79 24.18
CA ARG A 9 -40.01 -50.39 22.77
C ARG A 9 -40.38 -48.93 22.43
N ARG A 10 -41.37 -48.34 23.13
CA ARG A 10 -41.80 -46.98 22.90
C ARG A 10 -40.88 -45.93 23.56
N PHE A 11 -40.18 -46.31 24.63
CA PHE A 11 -39.24 -45.40 25.33
C PHE A 11 -37.95 -45.17 24.52
N LYS A 12 -37.48 -46.14 23.75
CA LYS A 12 -36.29 -46.02 22.90
C LYS A 12 -36.51 -45.08 21.69
N TRP A 13 -37.72 -44.98 21.19
CA TRP A 13 -38.06 -44.09 20.07
C TRP A 13 -38.18 -42.63 20.50
N ILE A 14 -38.66 -42.36 21.68
CA ILE A 14 -38.78 -40.99 22.24
C ILE A 14 -37.39 -40.41 22.54
N MET A 15 -36.44 -41.23 23.05
CA MET A 15 -35.08 -40.82 23.35
C MET A 15 -34.25 -40.58 22.06
N GLY A 16 -34.54 -41.31 20.97
CA GLY A 16 -33.91 -41.08 19.65
C GLY A 16 -34.36 -39.79 18.96
N VAL A 17 -35.62 -39.40 19.11
CA VAL A 17 -36.17 -38.14 18.55
C VAL A 17 -35.69 -36.92 19.35
N LEU A 18 -35.50 -37.02 20.68
CA LEU A 18 -34.92 -35.92 21.47
C LEU A 18 -33.42 -35.69 21.19
N MET A 19 -32.68 -36.70 20.76
CA MET A 19 -31.26 -36.62 20.44
C MET A 19 -31.00 -36.03 19.05
N CYS A 20 -31.95 -36.10 18.11
CA CYS A 20 -31.88 -35.45 16.80
C CYS A 20 -32.31 -33.98 16.81
N ALA A 21 -33.00 -33.48 17.83
CA ALA A 21 -33.42 -32.08 17.92
C ALA A 21 -32.32 -31.14 18.48
N PHE A 22 -31.20 -31.68 18.93
CA PHE A 22 -29.98 -30.95 19.29
C PHE A 22 -29.01 -30.85 18.10
N THR A 23 -29.50 -30.87 16.87
CA THR A 23 -28.71 -30.37 15.73
C THR A 23 -28.58 -28.86 15.89
N LEU A 24 -27.53 -28.55 16.58
CA LEU A 24 -26.79 -27.33 16.64
C LEU A 24 -27.16 -26.36 15.50
N HIS A 25 -27.95 -25.37 15.84
CA HIS A 25 -27.77 -24.07 15.24
C HIS A 25 -26.41 -23.56 15.75
N VAL A 26 -25.30 -24.06 15.18
CA VAL A 26 -24.10 -23.25 15.09
C VAL A 26 -24.53 -22.06 14.24
N ALA A 27 -25.06 -21.05 14.91
CA ALA A 27 -25.22 -19.74 14.29
C ALA A 27 -23.83 -19.44 13.72
N ALA A 28 -23.68 -19.56 12.40
CA ALA A 28 -22.47 -19.14 11.72
C ALA A 28 -22.27 -17.69 12.18
N GLN A 29 -21.32 -17.49 13.09
CA GLN A 29 -21.06 -16.15 13.63
C GLN A 29 -20.79 -15.27 12.44
N SER A 30 -21.68 -14.30 12.19
CA SER A 30 -21.60 -13.47 11.00
C SER A 30 -20.27 -12.74 10.99
N PHE A 31 -19.45 -13.02 10.01
CA PHE A 31 -18.20 -12.26 9.78
C PHE A 31 -18.54 -10.78 9.49
N PRO A 32 -17.77 -9.80 10.05
CA PRO A 32 -16.85 -9.95 11.16
C PRO A 32 -17.56 -9.83 12.51
N ASN A 33 -17.05 -10.51 13.55
CA ASN A 33 -17.55 -10.44 14.92
C ASN A 33 -16.45 -10.12 15.97
N ARG A 34 -15.26 -9.83 15.51
CA ARG A 34 -14.10 -9.43 16.30
C ARG A 34 -13.25 -8.41 15.53
N PRO A 35 -12.30 -7.73 16.18
CA PRO A 35 -11.48 -6.73 15.51
C PRO A 35 -10.76 -7.25 14.26
N VAL A 36 -10.77 -6.44 13.20
CA VAL A 36 -10.00 -6.65 11.98
C VAL A 36 -8.67 -5.89 12.09
N LYS A 37 -7.58 -6.52 11.71
CA LYS A 37 -6.24 -5.95 11.76
C LYS A 37 -5.77 -5.56 10.36
N ILE A 38 -5.19 -4.36 10.21
CA ILE A 38 -4.45 -3.94 9.02
C ILE A 38 -2.96 -3.90 9.35
N ILE A 39 -2.18 -4.77 8.72
CA ILE A 39 -0.72 -4.77 8.80
C ILE A 39 -0.18 -3.73 7.82
N VAL A 40 0.59 -2.76 8.34
CA VAL A 40 1.23 -1.68 7.56
C VAL A 40 2.74 -1.93 7.49
N PRO A 41 3.34 -1.95 6.29
CA PRO A 41 4.75 -2.31 6.08
C PRO A 41 5.76 -1.22 6.45
N TYR A 42 5.30 -0.07 6.95
CA TYR A 42 6.14 1.10 7.21
C TYR A 42 6.03 1.57 8.66
N ALA A 43 6.99 2.41 9.06
CA ALA A 43 7.01 2.99 10.40
C ALA A 43 5.77 3.86 10.67
N ALA A 44 5.35 3.89 11.93
CA ALA A 44 4.29 4.77 12.39
C ALA A 44 4.62 6.24 12.08
N GLY A 45 3.61 7.00 11.63
CA GLY A 45 3.75 8.40 11.21
C GLY A 45 4.28 8.59 9.78
N GLY A 46 4.59 7.50 9.05
CA GLY A 46 4.83 7.57 7.61
C GLY A 46 3.52 7.67 6.81
N GLY A 47 3.60 8.13 5.54
CA GLY A 47 2.41 8.33 4.71
C GLY A 47 1.44 7.14 4.72
N PRO A 48 1.87 5.90 4.37
CA PRO A 48 0.97 4.75 4.36
C PRO A 48 0.38 4.38 5.74
N ASP A 49 1.08 4.66 6.84
CA ASP A 49 0.54 4.47 8.18
C ASP A 49 -0.57 5.50 8.50
N ILE A 50 -0.34 6.76 8.15
CA ILE A 50 -1.34 7.81 8.34
C ILE A 50 -2.58 7.50 7.49
N ASP A 51 -2.40 7.09 6.23
CA ASP A 51 -3.49 6.70 5.33
C ASP A 51 -4.31 5.55 5.92
N ALA A 52 -3.66 4.49 6.40
CA ALA A 52 -4.33 3.36 7.05
C ALA A 52 -5.10 3.77 8.31
N ARG A 53 -4.51 4.66 9.15
CA ARG A 53 -5.17 5.18 10.35
C ARG A 53 -6.32 6.15 10.06
N LYS A 54 -6.31 6.83 8.94
CA LYS A 54 -7.45 7.63 8.45
C LYS A 54 -8.57 6.76 7.91
N LEU A 55 -8.22 5.65 7.24
CA LEU A 55 -9.17 4.68 6.69
C LEU A 55 -9.82 3.81 7.80
N ALA A 56 -9.06 3.38 8.80
CA ALA A 56 -9.48 2.41 9.81
C ALA A 56 -10.79 2.78 10.54
N PRO A 57 -11.05 4.01 11.00
CA PRO A 57 -12.31 4.37 11.64
C PRO A 57 -13.52 4.18 10.70
N ARG A 58 -13.41 4.58 9.43
CA ARG A 58 -14.46 4.44 8.42
C ARG A 58 -14.74 2.98 8.08
N LEU A 59 -13.69 2.15 8.05
CA LEU A 59 -13.84 0.70 7.93
C LEU A 59 -14.50 0.09 9.18
N SER A 60 -14.16 0.59 10.38
CA SER A 60 -14.80 0.14 11.62
C SER A 60 -16.29 0.41 11.60
N ASP A 61 -16.71 1.60 11.18
CA ASP A 61 -18.12 1.99 11.05
C ASP A 61 -18.85 1.10 10.03
N ALA A 62 -18.22 0.84 8.88
CA ALA A 62 -18.80 0.02 7.82
C ALA A 62 -18.87 -1.48 8.18
N LEU A 63 -17.94 -1.98 8.97
CA LEU A 63 -17.89 -3.40 9.39
C LEU A 63 -18.62 -3.69 10.68
N GLY A 64 -18.89 -2.66 11.52
CA GLY A 64 -19.50 -2.81 12.84
C GLY A 64 -18.57 -3.42 13.89
N VAL A 65 -17.27 -3.50 13.63
CA VAL A 65 -16.23 -4.00 14.54
C VAL A 65 -14.99 -3.10 14.49
N PRO A 66 -14.16 -3.05 15.55
CA PRO A 66 -12.93 -2.25 15.53
C PRO A 66 -11.99 -2.69 14.42
N VAL A 67 -11.39 -1.72 13.71
CA VAL A 67 -10.27 -1.94 12.78
C VAL A 67 -9.02 -1.33 13.39
N VAL A 68 -7.98 -2.15 13.58
CA VAL A 68 -6.73 -1.75 14.24
C VAL A 68 -5.56 -1.79 13.26
N VAL A 69 -4.68 -0.80 13.35
CA VAL A 69 -3.48 -0.69 12.51
C VAL A 69 -2.27 -1.17 13.30
N GLU A 70 -1.52 -2.10 12.71
CA GLU A 70 -0.29 -2.66 13.26
C GLU A 70 0.87 -2.47 12.28
N ASN A 71 1.95 -1.83 12.73
CA ASN A 71 3.13 -1.62 11.89
C ASN A 71 4.09 -2.82 11.97
N ARG A 72 4.51 -3.35 10.80
CA ARG A 72 5.51 -4.41 10.66
C ARG A 72 6.59 -3.95 9.68
N VAL A 73 7.58 -3.24 10.20
CA VAL A 73 8.63 -2.60 9.40
C VAL A 73 9.76 -3.59 9.13
N GLY A 74 10.20 -3.68 7.88
CA GLY A 74 11.37 -4.46 7.50
C GLY A 74 11.44 -4.79 6.02
N ALA A 75 12.65 -4.76 5.46
CA ALA A 75 12.99 -5.13 4.09
C ALA A 75 12.01 -4.52 3.04
N ALA A 76 11.71 -3.22 3.19
CA ALA A 76 10.79 -2.46 2.31
C ALA A 76 9.43 -3.15 2.10
N GLY A 77 8.87 -3.76 3.15
CA GLY A 77 7.55 -4.38 3.17
C GLY A 77 7.54 -5.91 3.10
N ILE A 78 8.66 -6.57 2.83
CA ILE A 78 8.72 -8.05 2.76
C ILE A 78 8.26 -8.66 4.09
N LEU A 79 8.74 -8.16 5.23
CA LEU A 79 8.37 -8.70 6.54
C LEU A 79 6.85 -8.61 6.79
N ALA A 80 6.23 -7.49 6.45
CA ALA A 80 4.78 -7.31 6.59
C ALA A 80 4.00 -8.30 5.71
N ALA A 81 4.44 -8.50 4.46
CA ALA A 81 3.83 -9.46 3.55
C ALA A 81 3.94 -10.90 4.08
N GLU A 82 5.11 -11.30 4.57
CA GLU A 82 5.34 -12.64 5.14
C GLU A 82 4.49 -12.88 6.40
N VAL A 83 4.36 -11.89 7.29
CA VAL A 83 3.48 -11.98 8.46
C VAL A 83 2.01 -12.08 8.04
N ALA A 84 1.58 -11.26 7.09
CA ALA A 84 0.20 -11.27 6.63
C ALA A 84 -0.17 -12.59 5.93
N MET A 85 0.68 -13.12 5.02
CA MET A 85 0.36 -14.35 4.30
C MET A 85 0.32 -15.60 5.20
N GLN A 86 0.98 -15.56 6.39
CA GLN A 86 0.96 -16.64 7.37
C GLN A 86 -0.24 -16.56 8.33
N ALA A 87 -1.00 -15.47 8.31
CA ALA A 87 -2.19 -15.34 9.13
C ALA A 87 -3.31 -16.29 8.64
N PRO A 88 -4.25 -16.67 9.53
CA PRO A 88 -5.42 -17.44 9.12
C PRO A 88 -6.17 -16.75 7.97
N PRO A 89 -6.61 -17.49 6.94
CA PRO A 89 -7.34 -16.93 5.80
C PRO A 89 -8.83 -16.75 6.13
N ASP A 90 -9.12 -15.98 7.16
CA ASP A 90 -10.45 -15.77 7.74
C ASP A 90 -10.95 -14.32 7.64
N GLY A 91 -10.21 -13.46 6.92
CA GLY A 91 -10.56 -12.05 6.68
C GLY A 91 -10.25 -11.09 7.82
N TYR A 92 -9.72 -11.55 8.95
CA TYR A 92 -9.42 -10.69 10.12
C TYR A 92 -8.03 -10.07 10.11
N THR A 93 -7.15 -10.53 9.22
CA THR A 93 -5.82 -9.93 9.02
C THR A 93 -5.68 -9.48 7.59
N LEU A 94 -5.47 -8.18 7.39
CA LEU A 94 -5.30 -7.55 6.10
C LEU A 94 -3.89 -6.98 6.00
N LEU A 95 -3.34 -6.94 4.79
CA LEU A 95 -2.11 -6.24 4.47
C LEU A 95 -2.46 -4.94 3.74
N ALA A 96 -1.90 -3.82 4.16
CA ALA A 96 -1.81 -2.62 3.35
C ALA A 96 -0.76 -2.85 2.25
N GLY A 97 -1.20 -3.47 1.17
CA GLY A 97 -0.36 -3.82 0.02
C GLY A 97 -0.16 -2.65 -0.93
N GLY A 98 0.85 -2.72 -1.79
CA GLY A 98 1.12 -1.68 -2.76
C GLY A 98 2.32 -1.99 -3.66
N VAL A 99 2.72 -1.00 -4.46
CA VAL A 99 3.81 -1.08 -5.44
C VAL A 99 5.07 -1.74 -4.89
N SER A 100 5.47 -1.41 -3.67
CA SER A 100 6.69 -1.97 -3.08
C SER A 100 6.68 -3.50 -3.03
N HIS A 101 5.54 -4.14 -2.76
CA HIS A 101 5.45 -5.61 -2.72
C HIS A 101 5.64 -6.24 -4.10
N VAL A 102 5.09 -5.60 -5.14
CA VAL A 102 5.31 -6.01 -6.55
C VAL A 102 6.78 -5.87 -6.92
N VAL A 103 7.35 -4.71 -6.64
CA VAL A 103 8.76 -4.41 -6.94
C VAL A 103 9.69 -5.34 -6.17
N GLN A 104 9.43 -5.60 -4.87
CA GLN A 104 10.25 -6.53 -4.08
C GLN A 104 10.24 -7.94 -4.67
N LYS A 105 9.10 -8.43 -5.16
CA LYS A 105 9.03 -9.76 -5.80
C LYS A 105 9.81 -9.80 -7.10
N ILE A 106 9.79 -8.72 -7.89
CA ILE A 106 10.55 -8.62 -9.13
C ILE A 106 12.07 -8.58 -8.85
N LEU A 107 12.49 -7.74 -7.89
CA LEU A 107 13.89 -7.59 -7.52
C LEU A 107 14.45 -8.82 -6.77
N ARG A 108 13.60 -9.54 -6.04
CA ARG A 108 13.94 -10.71 -5.22
C ARG A 108 12.98 -11.86 -5.54
N PRO A 109 13.16 -12.57 -6.67
CA PRO A 109 12.28 -13.66 -7.07
C PRO A 109 12.16 -14.78 -6.01
N GLN A 110 13.19 -14.95 -5.17
CA GLN A 110 13.23 -15.92 -4.07
C GLN A 110 12.43 -15.48 -2.82
N ALA A 111 11.86 -14.27 -2.77
CA ALA A 111 10.99 -13.85 -1.67
C ALA A 111 9.85 -14.86 -1.50
N ARG A 112 9.56 -15.22 -0.24
CA ARG A 112 8.59 -16.29 0.08
C ARG A 112 7.17 -15.94 -0.31
N PHE A 113 6.81 -14.68 -0.34
CA PHE A 113 5.50 -14.22 -0.78
C PHE A 113 5.51 -13.93 -2.29
N ASP A 114 4.34 -14.04 -2.88
CA ASP A 114 4.04 -13.55 -4.23
C ASP A 114 2.80 -12.67 -4.16
N PRO A 115 2.85 -11.41 -4.62
CA PRO A 115 1.73 -10.49 -4.53
C PRO A 115 0.50 -10.97 -5.31
N LEU A 116 0.65 -11.82 -6.32
CA LEU A 116 -0.44 -12.32 -7.15
C LEU A 116 -1.08 -13.60 -6.62
N THR A 117 -0.33 -14.44 -5.89
CA THR A 117 -0.79 -15.78 -5.51
C THR A 117 -0.85 -16.02 -4.00
N SER A 118 -0.07 -15.28 -3.20
CA SER A 118 -0.10 -15.41 -1.73
C SER A 118 -1.27 -14.68 -1.07
N PHE A 119 -2.02 -13.90 -1.84
CA PHE A 119 -3.11 -13.06 -1.33
C PHE A 119 -4.34 -13.11 -2.24
N VAL A 120 -5.50 -12.83 -1.63
CA VAL A 120 -6.69 -12.35 -2.33
C VAL A 120 -6.78 -10.82 -2.17
N HIS A 121 -7.17 -10.14 -3.24
CA HIS A 121 -7.14 -8.68 -3.29
C HIS A 121 -8.52 -8.14 -2.95
N ILE A 122 -8.62 -7.33 -1.87
CA ILE A 122 -9.91 -6.77 -1.41
C ILE A 122 -10.29 -5.57 -2.29
N GLY A 123 -9.37 -4.63 -2.49
CA GLY A 123 -9.62 -3.47 -3.31
C GLY A 123 -8.48 -2.45 -3.26
N LEU A 124 -8.40 -1.64 -4.32
CA LEU A 124 -7.55 -0.47 -4.39
C LEU A 124 -8.07 0.58 -3.40
N THR A 125 -7.19 1.30 -2.73
CA THR A 125 -7.56 2.35 -1.77
C THR A 125 -7.21 3.74 -2.28
N SER A 126 -6.08 3.85 -2.95
CA SER A 126 -5.59 5.13 -3.44
C SER A 126 -4.60 4.94 -4.58
N ASN A 127 -4.56 5.91 -5.46
CA ASN A 127 -3.50 6.13 -6.42
C ASN A 127 -2.77 7.43 -6.06
N SER A 128 -1.46 7.41 -6.12
CA SER A 128 -0.61 8.53 -5.74
C SER A 128 0.56 8.65 -6.71
N THR A 129 1.31 9.71 -6.57
CA THR A 129 2.54 9.94 -7.33
C THR A 129 3.71 10.12 -6.37
N THR A 130 4.93 10.10 -6.88
CA THR A 130 6.07 10.63 -6.14
C THR A 130 6.34 12.08 -6.56
N VAL A 131 6.89 12.85 -5.64
CA VAL A 131 7.23 14.27 -5.86
C VAL A 131 8.74 14.40 -5.77
N LEU A 132 9.39 14.84 -6.85
CA LEU A 132 10.80 15.22 -6.79
C LEU A 132 10.95 16.47 -5.95
N VAL A 133 11.63 16.34 -4.83
CA VAL A 133 11.86 17.42 -3.88
C VAL A 133 13.34 17.65 -3.61
N VAL A 134 13.68 18.90 -3.33
CA VAL A 134 14.97 19.34 -2.81
C VAL A 134 14.76 20.13 -1.51
N PRO A 135 15.79 20.31 -0.64
CA PRO A 135 15.70 21.22 0.51
C PRO A 135 15.27 22.63 0.07
N MET A 136 14.53 23.33 0.90
CA MET A 136 14.00 24.66 0.55
C MET A 136 15.11 25.71 0.32
N ASP A 137 16.21 25.59 1.05
CA ASP A 137 17.42 26.43 0.94
C ASP A 137 18.36 26.03 -0.20
N SER A 138 18.05 24.92 -0.90
CA SER A 138 18.83 24.49 -2.07
C SER A 138 18.87 25.57 -3.15
N PRO A 139 20.03 25.80 -3.82
CA PRO A 139 20.13 26.64 -4.99
C PRO A 139 19.38 26.10 -6.21
N VAL A 140 19.04 24.80 -6.20
CA VAL A 140 18.29 24.10 -7.26
C VAL A 140 16.83 24.53 -7.22
N LYS A 141 16.34 25.11 -8.32
CA LYS A 141 14.95 25.60 -8.44
C LYS A 141 14.13 24.85 -9.48
N THR A 142 14.79 24.18 -10.41
CA THR A 142 14.17 23.41 -11.50
C THR A 142 14.81 22.04 -11.63
N VAL A 143 14.15 21.12 -12.34
CA VAL A 143 14.75 19.81 -12.65
C VAL A 143 16.02 19.97 -13.47
N LYS A 144 16.08 20.97 -14.36
CA LYS A 144 17.29 21.27 -15.16
C LYS A 144 18.47 21.75 -14.32
N ASP A 145 18.21 22.51 -13.26
CA ASP A 145 19.27 22.90 -12.32
C ASP A 145 19.82 21.66 -11.58
N LEU A 146 18.92 20.71 -11.21
CA LEU A 146 19.35 19.46 -10.60
C LEU A 146 20.19 18.61 -11.55
N GLU A 147 19.78 18.50 -12.81
CA GLU A 147 20.59 17.82 -13.83
C GLU A 147 21.98 18.46 -13.98
N ALA A 148 22.03 19.79 -14.07
CA ALA A 148 23.30 20.53 -14.20
C ALA A 148 24.20 20.29 -12.99
N LEU A 149 23.64 20.30 -11.78
CA LEU A 149 24.35 19.97 -10.53
C LEU A 149 24.92 18.54 -10.58
N LEU A 150 24.11 17.56 -10.97
CA LEU A 150 24.51 16.14 -11.04
C LEU A 150 25.60 15.91 -12.09
N ARG A 151 25.53 16.60 -13.23
CA ARG A 151 26.57 16.54 -14.28
C ARG A 151 27.88 17.21 -13.86
N SER A 152 27.81 18.28 -13.07
CA SER A 152 28.99 19.01 -12.59
C SER A 152 29.71 18.28 -11.43
N LYS A 153 28.99 17.41 -10.69
CA LYS A 153 29.49 16.69 -9.52
C LYS A 153 29.13 15.21 -9.56
N PRO A 154 29.59 14.44 -10.56
CA PRO A 154 29.20 13.05 -10.74
C PRO A 154 29.61 12.20 -9.53
N GLY A 155 28.66 11.42 -8.97
CA GLY A 155 28.87 10.54 -7.82
C GLY A 155 29.05 11.24 -6.48
N GLN A 156 28.89 12.57 -6.40
CA GLN A 156 29.05 13.34 -5.16
C GLN A 156 27.71 13.83 -4.59
N ILE A 157 26.62 13.63 -5.30
CA ILE A 157 25.27 14.06 -4.91
C ILE A 157 24.49 12.83 -4.47
N ASN A 158 23.88 12.93 -3.29
CA ASN A 158 23.10 11.86 -2.71
C ASN A 158 21.61 12.06 -2.93
N TYR A 159 20.88 10.97 -3.24
CA TYR A 159 19.44 10.97 -3.18
C TYR A 159 18.93 9.90 -2.21
N GLY A 160 17.79 10.17 -1.60
CA GLY A 160 17.22 9.29 -0.61
C GLY A 160 15.95 8.60 -1.06
N SER A 161 15.68 7.44 -0.46
CA SER A 161 14.40 6.74 -0.57
C SER A 161 13.97 6.15 0.77
N GLY A 162 12.73 5.68 0.85
CA GLY A 162 12.22 4.95 2.01
C GLY A 162 12.67 3.48 2.06
N GLY A 163 13.72 3.12 1.31
CA GLY A 163 14.29 1.78 1.22
C GLY A 163 14.35 1.25 -0.22
N ILE A 164 15.22 0.28 -0.45
CA ILE A 164 15.42 -0.36 -1.75
C ILE A 164 14.13 -1.03 -2.22
N GLY A 165 13.71 -0.74 -3.48
CA GLY A 165 12.50 -1.29 -4.08
C GLY A 165 11.21 -0.56 -3.67
N THR A 166 11.28 0.57 -2.96
CA THR A 166 10.12 1.46 -2.80
C THR A 166 9.87 2.29 -4.05
N ALA A 167 8.66 2.83 -4.23
CA ALA A 167 8.36 3.74 -5.33
C ALA A 167 9.33 4.93 -5.39
N ALA A 168 9.72 5.47 -4.23
CA ALA A 168 10.72 6.52 -4.11
C ALA A 168 12.09 6.12 -4.66
N HIS A 169 12.52 4.87 -4.40
CA HIS A 169 13.78 4.35 -4.94
C HIS A 169 13.72 4.21 -6.46
N ILE A 170 12.65 3.59 -6.97
CA ILE A 170 12.52 3.38 -8.42
C ILE A 170 12.46 4.72 -9.17
N ALA A 171 11.70 5.70 -8.66
CA ALA A 171 11.61 7.03 -9.26
C ALA A 171 12.98 7.74 -9.29
N GLY A 172 13.74 7.71 -8.18
CA GLY A 172 15.09 8.27 -8.11
C GLY A 172 16.06 7.57 -9.06
N SER A 173 16.07 6.24 -9.06
CA SER A 173 16.93 5.45 -9.96
C SER A 173 16.56 5.65 -11.42
N SER A 174 15.26 5.73 -11.75
CA SER A 174 14.80 6.04 -13.11
C SER A 174 15.29 7.42 -13.56
N PHE A 175 15.17 8.42 -12.69
CA PHE A 175 15.68 9.76 -12.98
C PHE A 175 17.18 9.76 -13.28
N VAL A 176 17.96 9.08 -12.43
CA VAL A 176 19.41 9.00 -12.59
C VAL A 176 19.80 8.21 -13.84
N ASN A 177 19.22 7.04 -14.06
CA ASN A 177 19.65 6.12 -15.12
C ASN A 177 19.15 6.53 -16.51
N LEU A 178 17.88 6.95 -16.65
CA LEU A 178 17.31 7.37 -17.93
C LEU A 178 17.99 8.63 -18.46
N LEU A 179 18.36 9.54 -17.57
CA LEU A 179 19.07 10.79 -17.95
C LEU A 179 20.61 10.63 -17.94
N LYS A 180 21.12 9.40 -17.74
CA LYS A 180 22.57 9.10 -17.69
C LYS A 180 23.31 10.03 -16.72
N LEU A 181 22.74 10.20 -15.54
CA LEU A 181 23.31 10.96 -14.43
C LEU A 181 24.06 10.02 -13.47
N ASN A 182 24.82 10.60 -12.54
CA ASN A 182 25.53 9.83 -11.51
C ASN A 182 25.25 10.44 -10.13
N ALA A 183 24.50 9.70 -9.29
CA ALA A 183 24.15 10.06 -7.94
C ALA A 183 24.20 8.83 -7.03
N VAL A 184 24.46 9.03 -5.74
CA VAL A 184 24.54 7.96 -4.74
C VAL A 184 23.17 7.78 -4.09
N HIS A 185 22.66 6.55 -4.09
CA HIS A 185 21.42 6.22 -3.39
C HIS A 185 21.68 5.96 -1.89
N ILE A 186 20.91 6.61 -1.03
CA ILE A 186 20.91 6.41 0.42
C ILE A 186 19.53 5.88 0.85
N PRO A 187 19.39 4.58 1.19
CA PRO A 187 18.16 4.00 1.67
C PRO A 187 17.91 4.33 3.14
N TYR A 188 16.68 4.74 3.48
CA TYR A 188 16.18 4.97 4.84
C TYR A 188 15.07 3.98 5.19
N ARG A 189 14.66 3.91 6.46
CA ARG A 189 13.57 3.04 6.94
C ARG A 189 12.17 3.63 6.75
N GLY A 190 11.96 4.39 5.68
CA GLY A 190 10.72 5.07 5.36
C GLY A 190 10.84 6.59 5.40
N SER A 191 9.70 7.28 5.17
CA SER A 191 9.65 8.73 5.09
C SER A 191 9.96 9.45 6.41
N VAL A 192 9.77 8.77 7.54
CA VAL A 192 10.06 9.33 8.89
C VAL A 192 11.54 9.67 9.06
N GLU A 193 12.44 8.86 8.48
CA GLU A 193 13.88 9.11 8.49
C GLU A 193 14.33 9.91 7.25
N LEU A 194 13.73 9.64 6.10
CA LEU A 194 14.07 10.27 4.83
C LEU A 194 13.90 11.80 4.85
N MET A 195 12.77 12.29 5.38
CA MET A 195 12.47 13.72 5.28
C MET A 195 13.35 14.59 6.18
N PRO A 196 13.66 14.21 7.44
CA PRO A 196 14.67 14.90 8.22
C PRO A 196 16.06 14.91 7.55
N ALA A 197 16.47 13.81 6.92
CA ALA A 197 17.75 13.73 6.20
C ALA A 197 17.80 14.69 5.01
N LEU A 198 16.67 14.86 4.28
CA LEU A 198 16.57 15.85 3.20
C LEU A 198 16.67 17.28 3.75
N VAL A 199 15.87 17.61 4.76
CA VAL A 199 15.86 18.96 5.36
C VAL A 199 17.23 19.29 5.99
N GLY A 200 17.90 18.31 6.58
CA GLY A 200 19.24 18.45 7.16
C GLY A 200 20.40 18.43 6.14
N GLY A 201 20.10 18.35 4.84
CA GLY A 201 21.10 18.40 3.76
C GLY A 201 21.97 17.13 3.63
N GLN A 202 21.67 16.04 4.36
CA GLN A 202 22.38 14.76 4.22
C GLN A 202 22.17 14.14 2.83
N ILE A 203 21.03 14.40 2.22
CA ILE A 203 20.71 14.10 0.82
C ILE A 203 20.25 15.37 0.12
N GLN A 204 20.53 15.49 -1.18
CA GLN A 204 20.24 16.69 -1.93
C GLN A 204 18.91 16.65 -2.65
N PHE A 205 18.37 15.48 -2.92
CA PHE A 205 17.04 15.30 -3.50
C PHE A 205 16.41 13.95 -3.09
N ALA A 206 15.11 13.86 -3.25
CA ALA A 206 14.34 12.64 -3.02
C ALA A 206 13.06 12.63 -3.86
N PHE A 207 12.45 11.45 -3.95
CA PHE A 207 11.14 11.26 -4.58
C PHE A 207 10.11 10.67 -3.58
N PRO A 208 9.82 11.33 -2.44
CA PRO A 208 8.79 10.83 -1.53
C PRO A 208 7.44 10.68 -2.24
N ILE A 209 6.60 9.73 -1.78
CA ILE A 209 5.20 9.69 -2.21
C ILE A 209 4.49 10.99 -1.84
N ALA A 210 3.50 11.41 -2.62
CA ALA A 210 2.83 12.69 -2.46
C ALA A 210 2.30 12.90 -1.04
N GLY A 211 1.70 11.89 -0.40
CA GLY A 211 1.22 11.94 0.99
C GLY A 211 2.29 12.36 2.01
N THR A 212 3.57 12.20 1.69
CA THR A 212 4.68 12.70 2.50
C THR A 212 5.30 13.99 1.92
N GLY A 213 5.46 14.05 0.60
CA GLY A 213 6.13 15.16 -0.07
C GLY A 213 5.32 16.45 -0.05
N VAL A 214 4.03 16.39 -0.32
CA VAL A 214 3.14 17.58 -0.39
C VAL A 214 3.08 18.33 0.93
N PRO A 215 2.88 17.72 2.11
CA PRO A 215 2.94 18.41 3.39
C PRO A 215 4.28 19.14 3.63
N MET A 216 5.40 18.55 3.22
CA MET A 216 6.73 19.16 3.36
C MET A 216 6.89 20.38 2.48
N VAL A 217 6.34 20.32 1.25
CA VAL A 217 6.34 21.46 0.32
C VAL A 217 5.43 22.58 0.84
N LYS A 218 4.20 22.24 1.26
CA LYS A 218 3.25 23.23 1.81
C LYS A 218 3.75 23.90 3.09
N SER A 219 4.53 23.20 3.91
CA SER A 219 5.16 23.75 5.12
C SER A 219 6.45 24.55 4.85
N GLY A 220 6.85 24.71 3.58
CA GLY A 220 8.05 25.45 3.20
C GLY A 220 9.38 24.78 3.57
N LYS A 221 9.38 23.49 3.91
CA LYS A 221 10.58 22.73 4.28
C LYS A 221 11.29 22.12 3.08
N ALA A 222 10.57 21.92 1.98
CA ALA A 222 11.11 21.39 0.74
C ALA A 222 10.50 22.13 -0.46
N ARG A 223 11.21 22.11 -1.59
CA ARG A 223 10.73 22.61 -2.88
C ARG A 223 10.42 21.44 -3.79
N ALA A 224 9.21 21.42 -4.36
CA ALA A 224 8.85 20.48 -5.40
C ALA A 224 9.38 20.95 -6.75
N LEU A 225 9.98 20.04 -7.52
CA LEU A 225 10.49 20.31 -8.86
C LEU A 225 9.64 19.64 -9.95
N ALA A 226 9.14 18.44 -9.69
CA ALA A 226 8.28 17.70 -10.60
C ALA A 226 7.50 16.60 -9.86
N VAL A 227 6.49 16.01 -10.52
CA VAL A 227 5.77 14.80 -10.07
C VAL A 227 5.90 13.68 -11.11
N THR A 228 5.83 12.41 -10.67
CA THR A 228 5.97 11.24 -11.56
C THR A 228 4.63 10.72 -12.09
N GLY A 229 3.50 11.32 -11.69
CA GLY A 229 2.18 10.93 -12.18
C GLY A 229 1.97 11.27 -13.66
N ALA A 230 0.97 10.63 -14.26
CA ALA A 230 0.55 10.93 -15.63
C ALA A 230 0.03 12.36 -15.80
N LYS A 231 -0.42 12.98 -14.70
CA LYS A 231 -0.96 14.34 -14.62
C LYS A 231 -0.37 15.07 -13.42
N ARG A 232 -0.43 16.40 -13.48
CA ARG A 232 -0.15 17.24 -12.29
C ARG A 232 -1.16 16.94 -11.20
N ILE A 233 -0.75 17.09 -9.95
CA ILE A 233 -1.64 16.91 -8.80
C ILE A 233 -2.28 18.23 -8.39
N SER A 234 -3.55 18.20 -8.01
CA SER A 234 -4.32 19.40 -7.65
C SER A 234 -3.75 20.15 -6.45
N SER A 235 -3.07 19.45 -5.56
CA SER A 235 -2.42 20.02 -4.39
C SER A 235 -1.15 20.82 -4.69
N LEU A 236 -0.55 20.65 -5.90
CA LEU A 236 0.63 21.34 -6.43
C LEU A 236 0.45 21.63 -7.94
N PRO A 237 -0.50 22.48 -8.36
CA PRO A 237 -0.91 22.64 -9.75
C PRO A 237 0.18 23.23 -10.66
N ASP A 238 1.11 23.99 -10.06
CA ASP A 238 2.22 24.64 -10.80
C ASP A 238 3.42 23.70 -10.99
N VAL A 239 3.44 22.54 -10.32
CA VAL A 239 4.54 21.58 -10.43
C VAL A 239 4.32 20.68 -11.64
N PRO A 240 5.24 20.67 -12.64
CA PRO A 240 5.09 19.88 -13.85
C PRO A 240 5.24 18.38 -13.57
N THR A 241 4.76 17.55 -14.49
CA THR A 241 5.09 16.13 -14.48
C THR A 241 6.46 15.89 -15.13
N MET A 242 7.11 14.79 -14.74
CA MET A 242 8.33 14.34 -15.41
C MET A 242 8.09 14.05 -16.91
N LYS A 243 6.89 13.56 -17.24
CA LYS A 243 6.47 13.34 -18.64
C LYS A 243 6.38 14.65 -19.43
N GLU A 244 5.83 15.73 -18.85
CA GLU A 244 5.81 17.05 -19.48
C GLU A 244 7.22 17.58 -19.79
N LEU A 245 8.19 17.26 -18.91
CA LEU A 245 9.56 17.76 -19.04
C LEU A 245 10.40 16.97 -20.05
N TYR A 246 10.16 15.65 -20.18
CA TYR A 246 11.04 14.75 -20.95
C TYR A 246 10.35 14.00 -22.09
N GLY A 247 9.02 13.99 -22.15
CA GLY A 247 8.26 13.27 -23.17
C GLY A 247 8.24 11.73 -23.03
N GLU A 248 8.88 11.18 -21.98
CA GLU A 248 9.11 9.74 -21.82
C GLU A 248 8.06 9.10 -20.90
N GLU A 249 7.35 8.09 -21.41
CA GLU A 249 6.36 7.30 -20.63
C GLU A 249 6.98 6.56 -19.43
N LEU A 250 8.28 6.24 -19.49
CA LEU A 250 8.97 5.57 -18.38
C LEU A 250 9.04 6.41 -17.10
N PHE A 251 8.82 7.73 -17.21
CA PHE A 251 8.69 8.59 -16.04
C PHE A 251 7.29 8.62 -15.43
N VAL A 252 6.29 7.98 -16.08
CA VAL A 252 4.96 7.84 -15.48
C VAL A 252 4.97 6.67 -14.50
N GLN A 253 5.26 6.99 -13.25
CA GLN A 253 5.40 6.04 -12.16
C GLN A 253 4.48 6.44 -11.02
N GLU A 254 3.37 5.74 -10.91
CA GLU A 254 2.37 5.97 -9.89
C GLU A 254 2.56 5.00 -8.72
N ALA A 255 2.33 5.48 -7.52
CA ALA A 255 2.35 4.69 -6.30
C ALA A 255 0.90 4.45 -5.87
N TRP A 256 0.46 3.21 -5.92
CA TRP A 256 -0.87 2.82 -5.49
C TRP A 256 -0.82 1.98 -4.22
N GLY A 257 -1.92 2.00 -3.47
CA GLY A 257 -2.14 1.17 -2.30
C GLY A 257 -3.48 0.44 -2.36
N GLY A 258 -3.57 -0.68 -1.67
CA GLY A 258 -4.79 -1.49 -1.57
C GLY A 258 -4.78 -2.38 -0.33
N LEU A 259 -5.92 -3.01 -0.06
CA LEU A 259 -6.05 -4.01 1.00
C LEU A 259 -6.05 -5.41 0.41
N TRP A 260 -5.24 -6.29 0.99
CA TRP A 260 -5.08 -7.69 0.62
C TRP A 260 -5.35 -8.57 1.84
N ALA A 261 -5.93 -9.75 1.64
CA ALA A 261 -6.06 -10.78 2.68
C ALA A 261 -5.26 -12.03 2.29
N PRO A 262 -4.90 -12.92 3.22
CA PRO A 262 -4.22 -14.18 2.90
C PRO A 262 -4.96 -14.98 1.83
N ALA A 263 -4.22 -15.69 0.98
CA ALA A 263 -4.80 -16.61 0.01
C ALA A 263 -5.68 -17.66 0.71
N GLY A 264 -6.83 -17.99 0.12
CA GLY A 264 -7.80 -18.91 0.72
C GLY A 264 -8.84 -18.21 1.61
N THR A 265 -8.78 -16.89 1.81
CA THR A 265 -9.89 -16.15 2.45
C THR A 265 -11.17 -16.36 1.65
N PRO A 266 -12.29 -16.77 2.30
CA PRO A 266 -13.52 -17.11 1.59
C PRO A 266 -14.09 -15.92 0.81
N ALA A 267 -14.71 -16.19 -0.32
CA ALA A 267 -15.25 -15.15 -1.21
C ALA A 267 -16.29 -14.24 -0.53
N ALA A 268 -17.09 -14.78 0.39
CA ALA A 268 -18.09 -14.01 1.12
C ALA A 268 -17.44 -12.92 2.00
N GLU A 269 -16.37 -13.25 2.71
CA GLU A 269 -15.58 -12.33 3.52
C GLU A 269 -14.88 -11.28 2.66
N VAL A 270 -14.32 -11.69 1.52
CA VAL A 270 -13.71 -10.77 0.53
C VAL A 270 -14.72 -9.76 0.03
N GLN A 271 -15.91 -10.19 -0.38
CA GLN A 271 -16.97 -9.30 -0.85
C GLN A 271 -17.46 -8.35 0.25
N LYS A 272 -17.59 -8.84 1.49
CA LYS A 272 -17.98 -7.99 2.63
C LYS A 272 -16.92 -6.93 2.94
N LEU A 273 -15.64 -7.30 2.95
CA LEU A 273 -14.53 -6.37 3.14
C LEU A 273 -14.46 -5.35 2.00
N HIS A 274 -14.66 -5.77 0.75
CA HIS A 274 -14.70 -4.88 -0.40
C HIS A 274 -15.87 -3.88 -0.30
N GLY A 275 -17.07 -4.36 0.07
CA GLY A 275 -18.24 -3.50 0.29
C GLY A 275 -17.99 -2.45 1.38
N ALA A 276 -17.38 -2.86 2.50
CA ALA A 276 -17.01 -1.96 3.59
C ALA A 276 -15.92 -0.95 3.16
N LEU A 277 -14.94 -1.40 2.38
CA LEU A 277 -13.91 -0.52 1.82
C LEU A 277 -14.51 0.53 0.89
N LYS A 278 -15.43 0.12 0.01
CA LYS A 278 -16.16 1.03 -0.89
C LYS A 278 -16.94 2.08 -0.11
N GLN A 279 -17.65 1.68 0.94
CA GLN A 279 -18.37 2.58 1.82
C GLN A 279 -17.42 3.56 2.54
N ALA A 280 -16.33 3.07 3.11
CA ALA A 280 -15.33 3.88 3.80
C ALA A 280 -14.70 4.93 2.87
N LEU A 281 -14.33 4.53 1.65
CA LEU A 281 -13.73 5.43 0.65
C LEU A 281 -14.72 6.41 0.00
N ALA A 282 -16.02 6.26 0.22
CA ALA A 282 -17.04 7.23 -0.18
C ALA A 282 -17.15 8.42 0.80
N ASP A 283 -16.55 8.31 2.01
CA ASP A 283 -16.54 9.40 3.01
C ASP A 283 -15.85 10.64 2.45
N ALA A 284 -16.54 11.79 2.53
CA ALA A 284 -16.07 13.04 1.93
C ALA A 284 -14.79 13.58 2.62
N ASP A 285 -14.70 13.47 3.95
CA ASP A 285 -13.56 13.96 4.72
C ASP A 285 -12.32 13.13 4.42
N LEU A 286 -12.49 11.81 4.30
CA LEU A 286 -11.41 10.91 3.91
C LEU A 286 -10.92 11.21 2.49
N ARG A 287 -11.83 11.45 1.54
CA ARG A 287 -11.46 11.85 0.17
C ARG A 287 -10.72 13.18 0.13
N ASN A 288 -11.24 14.18 0.84
CA ASN A 288 -10.60 15.49 0.93
C ASN A 288 -9.20 15.40 1.55
N TYR A 289 -9.02 14.53 2.55
CA TYR A 289 -7.71 14.27 3.12
C TYR A 289 -6.74 13.72 2.04
N PHE A 290 -7.11 12.66 1.31
CA PHE A 290 -6.27 12.07 0.27
C PHE A 290 -5.91 13.08 -0.83
N VAL A 291 -6.90 13.78 -1.36
CA VAL A 291 -6.69 14.84 -2.39
C VAL A 291 -5.77 15.94 -1.86
N GLY A 292 -6.00 16.41 -0.64
CA GLY A 292 -5.16 17.41 0.01
C GLY A 292 -3.71 16.98 0.22
N ALA A 293 -3.50 15.67 0.38
CA ALA A 293 -2.19 15.03 0.48
C ALA A 293 -1.57 14.68 -0.89
N GLY A 294 -2.26 14.98 -2.01
CA GLY A 294 -1.76 14.72 -3.36
C GLY A 294 -1.97 13.28 -3.85
N SER A 295 -2.90 12.56 -3.23
CA SER A 295 -3.34 11.23 -3.66
C SER A 295 -4.77 11.28 -4.15
N GLU A 296 -5.14 10.41 -5.08
CA GLU A 296 -6.53 10.23 -5.50
C GLU A 296 -7.10 8.99 -4.83
N VAL A 297 -8.34 9.09 -4.33
CA VAL A 297 -9.07 7.90 -3.88
C VAL A 297 -9.54 7.15 -5.11
N GLU A 298 -9.04 5.96 -5.28
CA GLU A 298 -9.41 5.08 -6.37
C GLU A 298 -10.01 3.79 -5.81
N ILE A 299 -11.28 3.54 -6.16
CA ILE A 299 -12.00 2.37 -5.72
C ILE A 299 -12.08 1.41 -6.89
N SER A 300 -11.48 0.23 -6.77
CA SER A 300 -11.68 -0.81 -7.77
C SER A 300 -13.16 -1.24 -7.80
N PRO A 301 -13.76 -1.42 -8.98
CA PRO A 301 -15.17 -1.84 -9.10
C PRO A 301 -15.47 -3.17 -8.40
N SER A 302 -14.52 -4.09 -8.40
CA SER A 302 -14.61 -5.39 -7.72
C SER A 302 -13.21 -5.90 -7.28
N PRO A 303 -13.15 -6.92 -6.43
CA PRO A 303 -11.89 -7.62 -6.10
C PRO A 303 -11.17 -8.17 -7.34
N GLU A 304 -11.91 -8.70 -8.32
CA GLU A 304 -11.36 -9.25 -9.56
C GLU A 304 -10.75 -8.17 -10.44
N SER A 305 -11.37 -6.98 -10.49
CA SER A 305 -10.82 -5.85 -11.23
C SER A 305 -9.51 -5.36 -10.61
N PHE A 306 -9.41 -5.38 -9.28
CA PHE A 306 -8.16 -5.06 -8.60
C PHE A 306 -7.08 -6.13 -8.85
N SER A 307 -7.44 -7.41 -8.88
CA SER A 307 -6.51 -8.49 -9.24
C SER A 307 -6.00 -8.34 -10.69
N SER A 308 -6.85 -7.92 -11.60
CA SER A 308 -6.48 -7.65 -13.00
C SER A 308 -5.55 -6.44 -13.12
N PHE A 309 -5.83 -5.36 -12.39
CA PHE A 309 -4.96 -4.19 -12.27
C PHE A 309 -3.58 -4.59 -11.74
N LEU A 310 -3.52 -5.40 -10.68
CA LEU A 310 -2.25 -5.86 -10.10
C LEU A 310 -1.39 -6.66 -11.08
N LYS A 311 -2.00 -7.51 -11.92
CA LYS A 311 -1.29 -8.23 -13.00
C LYS A 311 -0.67 -7.25 -14.01
N ALA A 312 -1.44 -6.26 -14.45
CA ALA A 312 -0.96 -5.24 -15.38
C ALA A 312 0.18 -4.40 -14.78
N GLU A 313 0.02 -3.97 -13.53
CA GLU A 313 1.06 -3.24 -12.79
C GLU A 313 2.34 -4.08 -12.60
N THR A 314 2.21 -5.37 -12.33
CA THR A 314 3.38 -6.26 -12.22
C THR A 314 4.19 -6.28 -13.52
N GLN A 315 3.52 -6.35 -14.68
CA GLN A 315 4.19 -6.30 -15.98
C GLN A 315 4.82 -4.92 -16.26
N LYS A 316 4.11 -3.84 -15.94
CA LYS A 316 4.59 -2.47 -16.07
C LYS A 316 5.87 -2.24 -15.24
N TRP A 317 5.85 -2.62 -13.95
CA TRP A 317 7.00 -2.45 -13.08
C TRP A 317 8.18 -3.35 -13.46
N ALA A 318 7.94 -4.57 -13.94
CA ALA A 318 9.01 -5.42 -14.48
C ALA A 318 9.72 -4.75 -15.66
N LYS A 319 8.96 -4.15 -16.58
CA LYS A 319 9.52 -3.40 -17.71
C LYS A 319 10.31 -2.16 -17.25
N ILE A 320 9.77 -1.38 -16.30
CA ILE A 320 10.47 -0.21 -15.75
C ILE A 320 11.79 -0.64 -15.12
N ILE A 321 11.79 -1.65 -14.26
CA ILE A 321 12.98 -2.16 -13.58
C ILE A 321 14.02 -2.64 -14.59
N GLN A 322 13.61 -3.40 -15.61
CA GLN A 322 14.49 -3.88 -16.67
C GLN A 322 15.16 -2.71 -17.43
N LEU A 323 14.38 -1.68 -17.82
CA LEU A 323 14.87 -0.56 -18.63
C LEU A 323 15.69 0.44 -17.81
N THR A 324 15.39 0.58 -16.53
CA THR A 324 16.12 1.49 -15.62
C THR A 324 17.32 0.83 -14.94
N GLY A 325 17.47 -0.48 -15.05
CA GLY A 325 18.60 -1.23 -14.48
C GLY A 325 18.64 -1.22 -12.94
N VAL A 326 17.52 -0.95 -12.29
CA VAL A 326 17.41 -0.99 -10.82
C VAL A 326 17.68 -2.41 -10.32
N LYS A 327 18.53 -2.53 -9.29
CA LYS A 327 18.90 -3.81 -8.66
C LYS A 327 18.49 -3.84 -7.19
N ALA A 328 18.32 -5.04 -6.67
CA ALA A 328 18.32 -5.30 -5.24
C ALA A 328 19.77 -5.45 -4.80
N ASP A 329 20.33 -4.46 -4.18
CA ASP A 329 21.69 -4.54 -3.65
C ASP A 329 21.78 -5.54 -2.51
#